data_a1a28bc5376236b6b5b4da53bc01cd8f
#
_entry.id   a1a28bc5376236b6b5b4da53bc01cd8f
#
_cell.length_a   1.000
_cell.length_b   1.000
_cell.length_c   1.000
_cell.angle_alpha   90.00
_cell.angle_beta   90.00
_cell.angle_gamma   90.00
#
_symmetry.space_group_name_H-M   'P 1'
#
loop_
_entity.id
_entity.type
_entity.pdbx_description
1 polymer ?
#
loop_
_entity_poly.entity_id
_entity_poly.type
_entity_poly.pdbx_seq_one_letter_code
_entity_poly.pdbx_strand_id
1 'polypeptide(L)'
;VLGLDGPRAARLQAVTEGMRTAEGVRALVIEHVDGTLSVRYQVNTATEQRILKAYKAGKAVPDAERAISERQYRNALLKARADTVAETETANAVMSARMEEWRQLVESQGLDPMAIKKTWQHRRGASIYHRPDHLAKSGKSVQGLFTPFVFPDGAQLQYPHDPRGGARHVIRCGCDCIYELDPTRGLT
;
A
#
# COMPACT_ATOMS: atom_id res chain seq x y z
N VAL A 1 -6.32 8.79 17.56
CA VAL A 1 -5.13 7.92 17.63
C VAL A 1 -5.37 6.72 16.73
N LEU A 2 -4.52 6.52 15.69
CA LEU A 2 -4.59 5.36 14.82
C LEU A 2 -4.18 4.11 15.61
N GLY A 3 -5.12 3.18 15.86
CA GLY A 3 -4.84 1.85 16.40
C GLY A 3 -4.24 0.90 15.35
N LEU A 4 -3.88 -0.31 15.73
CA LEU A 4 -3.55 -1.36 14.78
C LEU A 4 -4.83 -1.88 14.09
N ASP A 5 -4.75 -2.17 12.78
CA ASP A 5 -5.79 -2.94 12.10
C ASP A 5 -5.72 -4.43 12.47
N GLY A 6 -6.77 -5.18 12.14
CA GLY A 6 -6.87 -6.60 12.48
C GLY A 6 -5.63 -7.43 12.11
N PRO A 7 -5.13 -7.38 10.85
CA PRO A 7 -3.95 -8.14 10.46
C PRO A 7 -2.67 -7.77 11.23
N ARG A 8 -2.46 -6.48 11.51
CA ARG A 8 -1.29 -6.03 12.28
C ARG A 8 -1.41 -6.38 13.76
N ALA A 9 -2.61 -6.28 14.33
CA ALA A 9 -2.88 -6.72 15.69
C ALA A 9 -2.64 -8.22 15.86
N ALA A 10 -3.12 -9.05 14.94
CA ALA A 10 -2.88 -10.49 14.93
C ALA A 10 -1.39 -10.84 14.83
N ARG A 11 -0.61 -10.11 14.00
CA ARG A 11 0.85 -10.31 13.93
C ARG A 11 1.55 -9.94 15.23
N LEU A 12 1.18 -8.84 15.85
CA LEU A 12 1.72 -8.45 17.15
C LEU A 12 1.45 -9.51 18.20
N GLN A 13 0.20 -9.99 18.26
CA GLN A 13 -0.19 -11.06 19.19
C GLN A 13 0.60 -12.32 18.94
N ALA A 14 0.69 -12.80 17.70
CA ALA A 14 1.43 -14.02 17.35
C ALA A 14 2.91 -13.95 17.76
N VAL A 15 3.58 -12.83 17.53
CA VAL A 15 4.98 -12.62 17.94
C VAL A 15 5.10 -12.58 19.47
N THR A 16 4.21 -11.85 20.15
CA THR A 16 4.24 -11.71 21.61
C THR A 16 3.99 -13.05 22.31
N GLU A 17 2.98 -13.79 21.88
CA GLU A 17 2.67 -15.12 22.43
C GLU A 17 3.79 -16.12 22.12
N GLY A 18 4.29 -16.11 20.88
CA GLY A 18 5.38 -17.00 20.46
C GLY A 18 6.67 -16.79 21.26
N MET A 19 6.95 -15.60 21.75
CA MET A 19 8.12 -15.33 22.61
C MET A 19 8.00 -15.89 24.05
N ARG A 20 6.81 -16.33 24.49
CA ARG A 20 6.57 -16.76 25.90
C ARG A 20 7.10 -18.15 26.24
N THR A 21 7.27 -19.01 25.26
CA THR A 21 7.70 -20.39 25.48
C THR A 21 8.80 -20.79 24.51
N ALA A 22 9.61 -21.78 24.84
CA ALA A 22 10.63 -22.32 23.94
C ALA A 22 10.01 -22.90 22.65
N GLU A 23 8.84 -23.52 22.75
CA GLU A 23 8.11 -24.05 21.61
C GLU A 23 7.60 -22.92 20.71
N GLY A 24 7.03 -21.87 21.31
CA GLY A 24 6.60 -20.67 20.57
C GLY A 24 7.76 -19.99 19.86
N VAL A 25 8.92 -19.87 20.49
CA VAL A 25 10.13 -19.34 19.85
C VAL A 25 10.54 -20.18 18.64
N ARG A 26 10.47 -21.53 18.73
CA ARG A 26 10.73 -22.41 17.58
C ARG A 26 9.74 -22.17 16.45
N ALA A 27 8.46 -21.99 16.75
CA ALA A 27 7.43 -21.71 15.75
C ALA A 27 7.61 -20.35 15.05
N LEU A 28 8.27 -19.39 15.69
CA LEU A 28 8.59 -18.08 15.11
C LEU A 28 9.81 -18.11 14.17
N VAL A 29 10.70 -19.10 14.29
CA VAL A 29 11.95 -19.15 13.52
C VAL A 29 11.75 -20.04 12.29
N ILE A 30 12.32 -19.60 11.18
CA ILE A 30 12.44 -20.35 9.92
C ILE A 30 13.93 -20.69 9.74
N GLU A 31 14.21 -21.97 9.62
CA GLU A 31 15.53 -22.47 9.23
C GLU A 31 15.53 -22.69 7.71
N HIS A 32 16.44 -22.03 7.02
CA HIS A 32 16.59 -22.13 5.57
C HIS A 32 17.52 -23.29 5.20
N VAL A 33 17.43 -23.73 3.95
CA VAL A 33 18.23 -24.86 3.41
C VAL A 33 19.74 -24.62 3.52
N ASP A 34 20.17 -23.35 3.48
CA ASP A 34 21.57 -22.94 3.64
C ASP A 34 22.02 -22.80 5.12
N GLY A 35 21.17 -23.21 6.07
CA GLY A 35 21.42 -23.11 7.49
C GLY A 35 21.24 -21.72 8.09
N THR A 36 20.84 -20.73 7.32
CA THR A 36 20.51 -19.41 7.86
C THR A 36 19.18 -19.42 8.60
N LEU A 37 19.05 -18.57 9.62
CA LEU A 37 17.86 -18.43 10.42
C LEU A 37 17.20 -17.09 10.17
N SER A 38 15.88 -17.07 10.04
CA SER A 38 15.09 -15.85 9.99
C SER A 38 13.85 -15.96 10.88
N VAL A 39 13.22 -14.83 11.19
CA VAL A 39 11.95 -14.81 11.92
C VAL A 39 10.80 -14.74 10.93
N ARG A 40 9.78 -15.57 11.14
CA ARG A 40 8.59 -15.70 10.28
C ARG A 40 7.88 -14.37 9.99
N TYR A 41 7.90 -13.46 10.93
CA TYR A 41 7.30 -12.14 10.81
C TYR A 41 8.39 -11.08 10.66
N GLN A 42 8.14 -10.08 9.83
CA GLN A 42 9.05 -8.95 9.68
C GLN A 42 9.03 -8.11 10.96
N VAL A 43 9.96 -8.41 11.85
CA VAL A 43 10.20 -7.68 13.10
C VAL A 43 11.42 -6.77 12.94
N ASN A 44 11.64 -5.84 13.89
CA ASN A 44 12.87 -5.05 13.89
C ASN A 44 14.08 -5.92 14.28
N THR A 45 15.27 -5.51 13.83
CA THR A 45 16.53 -6.25 14.03
C THR A 45 16.79 -6.62 15.49
N ALA A 46 16.50 -5.73 16.43
CA ALA A 46 16.73 -6.01 17.86
C ALA A 46 15.77 -7.09 18.39
N THR A 47 14.50 -7.12 17.95
CA THR A 47 13.55 -8.17 18.30
C THR A 47 13.95 -9.50 17.64
N GLU A 48 14.34 -9.47 16.37
CA GLU A 48 14.83 -10.64 15.66
C GLU A 48 16.02 -11.29 16.39
N GLN A 49 17.04 -10.49 16.75
CA GLN A 49 18.20 -10.98 17.49
C GLN A 49 17.85 -11.63 18.82
N ARG A 50 16.86 -11.07 19.57
CA ARG A 50 16.41 -11.68 20.84
C ARG A 50 15.71 -13.02 20.61
N ILE A 51 14.85 -13.11 19.58
CA ILE A 51 14.17 -14.36 19.21
C ILE A 51 15.19 -15.42 18.78
N LEU A 52 16.14 -15.07 17.91
CA LEU A 52 17.18 -16.00 17.44
C LEU A 52 18.13 -16.44 18.56
N LYS A 53 18.48 -15.55 19.51
CA LYS A 53 19.26 -15.88 20.69
C LYS A 53 18.51 -16.89 21.57
N ALA A 54 17.24 -16.65 21.83
CA ALA A 54 16.37 -17.54 22.60
C ALA A 54 16.20 -18.92 21.91
N TYR A 55 16.02 -18.92 20.58
CA TYR A 55 15.96 -20.13 19.77
C TYR A 55 17.22 -21.00 19.92
N LYS A 56 18.43 -20.40 19.75
CA LYS A 56 19.71 -21.10 19.90
C LYS A 56 19.91 -21.65 21.32
N ALA A 57 19.37 -20.97 22.32
CA ALA A 57 19.42 -21.40 23.72
C ALA A 57 18.34 -22.45 24.08
N GLY A 58 17.40 -22.74 23.19
CA GLY A 58 16.26 -23.63 23.47
C GLY A 58 15.32 -23.11 24.55
N LYS A 59 15.19 -21.78 24.71
CA LYS A 59 14.47 -21.12 25.81
C LYS A 59 13.45 -20.11 25.28
N ALA A 60 12.56 -19.67 26.17
CA ALA A 60 11.72 -18.51 25.96
C ALA A 60 12.55 -17.21 25.94
N VAL A 61 12.00 -16.15 25.33
CA VAL A 61 12.58 -14.80 25.48
C VAL A 61 12.28 -14.31 26.92
N PRO A 62 13.29 -13.81 27.67
CA PRO A 62 13.07 -13.29 29.02
C PRO A 62 12.00 -12.19 29.06
N ASP A 63 11.25 -12.11 30.14
CA ASP A 63 10.09 -11.21 30.28
C ASP A 63 10.42 -9.74 30.01
N ALA A 64 11.54 -9.27 30.55
CA ALA A 64 12.00 -7.89 30.34
C ALA A 64 12.32 -7.62 28.86
N GLU A 65 13.00 -8.55 28.19
CA GLU A 65 13.33 -8.44 26.75
C GLU A 65 12.08 -8.59 25.88
N ARG A 66 11.11 -9.42 26.28
CA ARG A 66 9.83 -9.59 25.62
C ARG A 66 9.01 -8.30 25.66
N ALA A 67 8.89 -7.65 26.82
CA ALA A 67 8.17 -6.38 26.97
C ALA A 67 8.76 -5.25 26.08
N ILE A 68 10.09 -5.19 26.00
CA ILE A 68 10.78 -4.26 25.11
C ILE A 68 10.48 -4.58 23.65
N SER A 69 10.57 -5.86 23.25
CA SER A 69 10.32 -6.32 21.89
C SER A 69 8.88 -6.06 21.45
N GLU A 70 7.91 -6.33 22.30
CA GLU A 70 6.49 -6.05 22.05
C GLU A 70 6.26 -4.56 21.78
N ARG A 71 6.79 -3.68 22.63
CA ARG A 71 6.67 -2.24 22.47
C ARG A 71 7.32 -1.76 21.17
N GLN A 72 8.53 -2.22 20.87
CA GLN A 72 9.25 -1.85 19.66
C GLN A 72 8.52 -2.34 18.40
N TYR A 73 8.03 -3.57 18.40
CA TYR A 73 7.30 -4.13 17.27
C TYR A 73 5.96 -3.45 17.06
N ARG A 74 5.21 -3.18 18.15
CA ARG A 74 3.98 -2.39 18.10
C ARG A 74 4.20 -1.02 17.46
N ASN A 75 5.23 -0.31 17.87
CA ASN A 75 5.57 1.00 17.32
C ASN A 75 5.95 0.94 15.84
N ALA A 76 6.69 -0.10 15.43
CA ALA A 76 7.02 -0.32 14.02
C ALA A 76 5.77 -0.60 13.17
N LEU A 77 4.84 -1.41 13.68
CA LEU A 77 3.55 -1.69 13.00
C LEU A 77 2.66 -0.44 12.90
N LEU A 78 2.61 0.38 13.97
CA LEU A 78 1.88 1.65 13.96
C LEU A 78 2.47 2.63 12.95
N LYS A 79 3.81 2.75 12.92
CA LYS A 79 4.49 3.58 11.94
C LYS A 79 4.22 3.11 10.52
N ALA A 80 4.37 1.81 10.23
CA ALA A 80 4.10 1.26 8.90
C ALA A 80 2.65 1.49 8.45
N ARG A 81 1.68 1.45 9.38
CA ARG A 81 0.29 1.80 9.08
C ARG A 81 0.14 3.29 8.78
N ALA A 82 0.71 4.16 9.61
CA ALA A 82 0.66 5.60 9.42
C ALA A 82 1.27 6.01 8.06
N ASP A 83 2.43 5.47 7.74
CA ASP A 83 3.09 5.70 6.44
C ASP A 83 2.19 5.26 5.27
N THR A 84 1.56 4.07 5.37
CA THR A 84 0.64 3.57 4.33
C THR A 84 -0.56 4.50 4.13
N VAL A 85 -1.16 4.98 5.23
CA VAL A 85 -2.29 5.91 5.18
C VAL A 85 -1.84 7.23 4.56
N ALA A 86 -0.74 7.81 5.05
CA ALA A 86 -0.23 9.09 4.55
C ALA A 86 0.10 9.03 3.04
N GLU A 87 0.80 8.00 2.58
CA GLU A 87 1.10 7.80 1.14
C GLU A 87 -0.18 7.70 0.32
N THR A 88 -1.16 6.92 0.80
CA THR A 88 -2.41 6.67 0.07
C THR A 88 -3.26 7.94 -0.01
N GLU A 89 -3.45 8.64 1.11
CA GLU A 89 -4.27 9.86 1.17
C GLU A 89 -3.61 11.02 0.42
N THR A 90 -2.29 11.17 0.51
CA THR A 90 -1.56 12.18 -0.26
C THR A 90 -1.71 11.95 -1.76
N ALA A 91 -1.54 10.72 -2.22
CA ALA A 91 -1.70 10.39 -3.64
C ALA A 91 -3.14 10.61 -4.12
N ASN A 92 -4.14 10.23 -3.30
CA ASN A 92 -5.55 10.51 -3.60
C ASN A 92 -5.82 12.02 -3.69
N ALA A 93 -5.33 12.81 -2.74
CA ALA A 93 -5.51 14.26 -2.74
C ALA A 93 -4.90 14.91 -3.99
N VAL A 94 -3.71 14.49 -4.40
CA VAL A 94 -3.05 15.00 -5.63
C VAL A 94 -3.85 14.63 -6.87
N MET A 95 -4.31 13.38 -6.99
CA MET A 95 -5.06 12.93 -8.16
C MET A 95 -6.44 13.58 -8.25
N SER A 96 -7.13 13.72 -7.12
CA SER A 96 -8.45 14.39 -7.08
C SER A 96 -8.34 15.89 -7.37
N ALA A 97 -7.30 16.56 -6.86
CA ALA A 97 -7.05 17.97 -7.16
C ALA A 97 -6.77 18.20 -8.66
N ARG A 98 -5.99 17.31 -9.28
CA ARG A 98 -5.71 17.36 -10.72
C ARG A 98 -6.97 17.12 -11.57
N MET A 99 -7.82 16.17 -11.15
CA MET A 99 -9.11 15.96 -11.82
C MET A 99 -10.03 17.18 -11.68
N GLU A 100 -10.03 17.82 -10.51
CA GLU A 100 -10.79 19.02 -10.23
C GLU A 100 -10.28 20.23 -11.05
N GLU A 101 -8.97 20.39 -11.18
CA GLU A 101 -8.35 21.42 -12.05
C GLU A 101 -8.85 21.29 -13.49
N TRP A 102 -8.84 20.08 -14.05
CA TRP A 102 -9.35 19.85 -15.40
C TRP A 102 -10.86 20.09 -15.52
N ARG A 103 -11.64 19.75 -14.48
CA ARG A 103 -13.07 20.05 -14.44
C ARG A 103 -13.31 21.57 -14.50
N GLN A 104 -12.60 22.34 -13.69
CA GLN A 104 -12.69 23.80 -13.67
C GLN A 104 -12.25 24.42 -15.00
N LEU A 105 -11.19 23.90 -15.63
CA LEU A 105 -10.74 24.34 -16.94
C LEU A 105 -11.83 24.12 -17.99
N VAL A 106 -12.42 22.91 -18.05
CA VAL A 106 -13.51 22.59 -18.99
C VAL A 106 -14.69 23.53 -18.79
N GLU A 107 -15.11 23.75 -17.55
CA GLU A 107 -16.23 24.64 -17.23
C GLU A 107 -15.94 26.10 -17.57
N SER A 108 -14.79 26.62 -17.16
CA SER A 108 -14.43 28.05 -17.37
C SER A 108 -14.19 28.41 -18.82
N GLN A 109 -13.71 27.47 -19.62
CA GLN A 109 -13.43 27.68 -21.04
C GLN A 109 -14.57 27.20 -21.96
N GLY A 110 -15.64 26.66 -21.41
CA GLY A 110 -16.75 26.11 -22.22
C GLY A 110 -16.34 24.94 -23.11
N LEU A 111 -15.33 24.16 -22.72
CA LEU A 111 -14.83 23.06 -23.52
C LEU A 111 -15.75 21.84 -23.40
N ASP A 112 -15.82 21.04 -24.48
CA ASP A 112 -16.48 19.73 -24.42
C ASP A 112 -15.65 18.81 -23.50
N PRO A 113 -16.23 18.25 -22.42
CA PRO A 113 -15.54 17.25 -21.59
C PRO A 113 -15.00 16.05 -22.39
N MET A 114 -15.61 15.74 -23.54
CA MET A 114 -15.14 14.71 -24.46
C MET A 114 -13.87 15.07 -25.21
N ALA A 115 -13.44 16.35 -25.20
CA ALA A 115 -12.15 16.77 -25.75
C ALA A 115 -10.97 16.36 -24.86
N ILE A 116 -11.21 15.92 -23.62
CA ILE A 116 -10.14 15.52 -22.72
C ILE A 116 -9.88 14.02 -22.85
N LYS A 117 -8.64 13.67 -23.17
CA LYS A 117 -8.14 12.29 -23.15
C LYS A 117 -7.39 12.05 -21.84
N LYS A 118 -7.73 10.96 -21.16
CA LYS A 118 -7.04 10.51 -19.94
C LYS A 118 -6.25 9.22 -20.23
N THR A 119 -4.98 9.17 -19.82
CA THR A 119 -4.12 8.00 -19.99
C THR A 119 -3.66 7.50 -18.63
N TRP A 120 -3.92 6.22 -18.34
CA TRP A 120 -3.41 5.57 -17.14
C TRP A 120 -1.92 5.31 -17.27
N GLN A 121 -1.13 5.74 -16.30
CA GLN A 121 0.31 5.56 -16.29
C GLN A 121 0.76 4.81 -15.05
N HIS A 122 1.32 3.61 -15.21
CA HIS A 122 2.01 2.94 -14.11
C HIS A 122 3.45 3.44 -14.00
N ARG A 123 3.83 3.97 -12.83
CA ARG A 123 5.19 4.44 -12.57
C ARG A 123 6.03 3.32 -11.98
N ARG A 124 7.00 2.81 -12.72
CA ARG A 124 7.98 1.86 -12.20
C ARG A 124 8.79 2.53 -11.07
N GLY A 125 8.92 1.84 -9.93
CA GLY A 125 9.64 2.34 -8.77
C GLY A 125 8.84 3.21 -7.80
N ALA A 126 7.66 3.69 -8.16
CA ALA A 126 6.79 4.45 -7.24
C ALA A 126 6.05 3.56 -6.23
N SER A 127 6.00 2.25 -6.46
CA SER A 127 5.42 1.27 -5.53
C SER A 127 6.11 -0.07 -5.71
N ILE A 128 6.28 -0.79 -4.59
CA ILE A 128 6.70 -2.20 -4.60
C ILE A 128 5.53 -3.15 -4.92
N TYR A 129 4.30 -2.64 -4.92
CA TYR A 129 3.09 -3.41 -5.18
C TYR A 129 2.64 -3.20 -6.63
N HIS A 130 3.12 -4.07 -7.52
CA HIS A 130 2.73 -4.07 -8.92
C HIS A 130 1.50 -4.95 -9.14
N ARG A 131 0.32 -4.32 -9.25
CA ARG A 131 -0.92 -5.04 -9.56
C ARG A 131 -0.97 -5.38 -11.05
N PRO A 132 -1.20 -6.64 -11.44
CA PRO A 132 -1.23 -7.03 -12.86
C PRO A 132 -2.26 -6.26 -13.68
N ASP A 133 -3.43 -6.00 -13.12
CA ASP A 133 -4.51 -5.24 -13.74
C ASP A 133 -4.15 -3.76 -13.95
N HIS A 134 -3.41 -3.14 -13.02
CA HIS A 134 -2.88 -1.79 -13.17
C HIS A 134 -1.73 -1.71 -14.18
N LEU A 135 -0.87 -2.72 -14.21
CA LEU A 135 0.18 -2.84 -15.24
C LEU A 135 -0.43 -2.97 -16.64
N ALA A 136 -1.46 -3.81 -16.79
CA ALA A 136 -2.15 -3.99 -18.05
C ALA A 136 -2.90 -2.73 -18.52
N LYS A 137 -3.24 -1.82 -17.58
CA LYS A 137 -3.85 -0.52 -17.87
C LYS A 137 -2.82 0.54 -18.31
N SER A 138 -1.55 0.36 -17.99
CA SER A 138 -0.52 1.35 -18.32
C SER A 138 -0.46 1.63 -19.81
N GLY A 139 -0.49 2.91 -20.18
CA GLY A 139 -0.57 3.40 -21.56
C GLY A 139 -1.96 3.30 -22.19
N LYS A 140 -2.96 2.78 -21.48
CA LYS A 140 -4.35 2.77 -21.99
C LYS A 140 -5.03 4.09 -21.70
N SER A 141 -5.73 4.60 -22.73
CA SER A 141 -6.46 5.86 -22.64
C SER A 141 -7.96 5.65 -22.68
N VAL A 142 -8.68 6.60 -22.09
CA VAL A 142 -10.13 6.77 -22.24
C VAL A 142 -10.39 8.19 -22.72
N GLN A 143 -11.41 8.34 -23.57
CA GLN A 143 -11.84 9.64 -24.08
C GLN A 143 -12.96 10.16 -23.18
N GLY A 144 -12.86 11.42 -22.80
CA GLY A 144 -13.79 12.11 -21.92
C GLY A 144 -13.29 12.25 -20.48
N LEU A 145 -13.37 13.47 -19.95
CA LEU A 145 -12.93 13.79 -18.58
C LEU A 145 -13.63 12.89 -17.54
N PHE A 146 -14.92 12.64 -17.72
CA PHE A 146 -15.75 11.87 -16.80
C PHE A 146 -15.87 10.38 -17.16
N THR A 147 -15.22 9.92 -18.21
CA THR A 147 -15.20 8.51 -18.59
C THR A 147 -14.30 7.72 -17.64
N PRO A 148 -14.78 6.69 -16.93
CA PRO A 148 -13.94 5.94 -16.00
C PRO A 148 -13.01 4.95 -16.72
N PHE A 149 -11.92 4.61 -16.07
CA PHE A 149 -11.16 3.40 -16.38
C PHE A 149 -11.89 2.20 -15.77
N VAL A 150 -12.27 1.22 -16.59
CA VAL A 150 -12.94 0.00 -16.13
C VAL A 150 -11.92 -1.12 -15.95
N PHE A 151 -11.98 -1.81 -14.81
CA PHE A 151 -11.10 -2.91 -14.46
C PHE A 151 -11.80 -4.27 -14.59
N PRO A 152 -11.04 -5.39 -14.70
CA PRO A 152 -11.62 -6.73 -14.91
C PRO A 152 -12.57 -7.19 -13.79
N ASP A 153 -12.41 -6.68 -12.57
CA ASP A 153 -13.27 -6.96 -11.43
C ASP A 153 -14.53 -6.06 -11.37
N GLY A 154 -14.74 -5.23 -12.40
CA GLY A 154 -15.86 -4.31 -12.51
C GLY A 154 -15.64 -2.96 -11.83
N ALA A 155 -14.50 -2.73 -11.17
CA ALA A 155 -14.19 -1.43 -10.58
C ALA A 155 -14.08 -0.34 -11.66
N GLN A 156 -14.64 0.83 -11.37
CA GLN A 156 -14.65 2.00 -12.27
C GLN A 156 -13.99 3.18 -11.55
N LEU A 157 -12.80 3.57 -12.01
CA LEU A 157 -12.01 4.63 -11.41
C LEU A 157 -11.88 5.81 -12.38
N GLN A 158 -12.12 7.02 -11.89
CA GLN A 158 -11.92 8.23 -12.69
C GLN A 158 -10.44 8.55 -12.89
N TYR A 159 -9.61 8.18 -11.92
CA TYR A 159 -8.17 8.37 -11.88
C TYR A 159 -7.53 7.33 -10.96
N PRO A 160 -6.20 7.11 -11.02
CA PRO A 160 -5.50 6.33 -10.02
C PRO A 160 -5.72 6.88 -8.61
N HIS A 161 -5.88 6.02 -7.61
CA HIS A 161 -6.24 6.35 -6.22
C HIS A 161 -7.67 6.86 -6.02
N ASP A 162 -8.56 6.77 -7.01
CA ASP A 162 -9.98 7.09 -6.82
C ASP A 162 -10.57 6.19 -5.70
N PRO A 163 -11.10 6.79 -4.60
CA PRO A 163 -11.61 6.03 -3.46
C PRO A 163 -12.70 5.00 -3.82
N ARG A 164 -13.42 5.21 -4.93
CA ARG A 164 -14.44 4.27 -5.43
C ARG A 164 -13.87 2.91 -5.84
N GLY A 165 -12.58 2.83 -6.13
CA GLY A 165 -11.90 1.55 -6.40
C GLY A 165 -11.67 0.70 -5.16
N GLY A 166 -11.92 1.22 -3.97
CA GLY A 166 -11.70 0.54 -2.70
C GLY A 166 -10.21 0.23 -2.43
N ALA A 167 -9.97 -0.42 -1.30
CA ALA A 167 -8.61 -0.71 -0.81
C ALA A 167 -7.73 -1.45 -1.82
N ARG A 168 -8.32 -2.36 -2.59
CA ARG A 168 -7.60 -3.15 -3.60
C ARG A 168 -6.91 -2.28 -4.65
N HIS A 169 -7.55 -1.21 -5.11
CA HIS A 169 -7.04 -0.37 -6.19
C HIS A 169 -6.28 0.87 -5.68
N VAL A 170 -6.52 1.27 -4.44
CA VAL A 170 -6.08 2.56 -3.90
C VAL A 170 -4.83 2.45 -3.04
N ILE A 171 -4.78 1.49 -2.08
CA ILE A 171 -3.69 1.41 -1.11
C ILE A 171 -2.34 1.21 -1.80
N ARG A 172 -1.40 2.15 -1.58
CA ARG A 172 -0.03 2.12 -2.14
C ARG A 172 0.00 1.89 -3.66
N CYS A 173 -0.96 2.43 -4.38
CA CYS A 173 -0.91 2.42 -5.83
C CYS A 173 0.20 3.36 -6.32
N GLY A 174 1.04 2.92 -7.25
CA GLY A 174 2.11 3.73 -7.86
C GLY A 174 1.74 4.27 -9.24
N CYS A 175 0.44 4.41 -9.54
CA CYS A 175 -0.02 4.87 -10.84
C CYS A 175 -0.31 6.38 -10.84
N ASP A 176 -0.28 6.96 -12.03
CA ASP A 176 -0.59 8.35 -12.33
C ASP A 176 -1.60 8.44 -13.47
N CYS A 177 -2.18 9.61 -13.71
CA CYS A 177 -3.05 9.90 -14.83
C CYS A 177 -2.49 11.09 -15.62
N ILE A 178 -2.31 10.91 -16.91
CA ILE A 178 -1.96 11.97 -17.85
C ILE A 178 -3.24 12.47 -18.49
N TYR A 179 -3.44 13.77 -18.51
CA TYR A 179 -4.56 14.44 -19.15
C TYR A 179 -4.04 15.22 -20.36
N GLU A 180 -4.75 15.11 -21.48
CA GLU A 180 -4.42 15.79 -22.74
C GLU A 180 -5.69 16.38 -23.33
N LEU A 181 -5.64 17.65 -23.76
CA LEU A 181 -6.71 18.26 -24.54
C LEU A 181 -6.52 17.87 -26.02
N ASP A 182 -7.57 17.30 -26.63
CA ASP A 182 -7.64 17.09 -28.06
C ASP A 182 -8.18 18.38 -28.74
N PRO A 183 -7.32 19.17 -29.36
CA PRO A 183 -7.74 20.46 -29.93
C PRO A 183 -8.70 20.28 -31.10
N THR A 184 -8.76 19.10 -31.72
CA THR A 184 -9.66 18.85 -32.87
C THR A 184 -11.12 18.66 -32.44
N ARG A 185 -11.36 18.36 -31.17
CA ARG A 185 -12.70 18.14 -30.58
C ARG A 185 -13.24 19.32 -29.78
N GLY A 186 -12.42 20.33 -29.51
CA GLY A 186 -12.79 21.48 -28.68
C GLY A 186 -13.19 22.74 -29.47
N LEU A 187 -13.21 22.67 -30.77
CA LEU A 187 -13.55 23.80 -31.64
C LEU A 187 -14.90 23.53 -32.34
N THR A 188 -15.98 23.69 -31.61
CA THR A 188 -17.35 23.78 -32.18
C THR A 188 -17.92 25.15 -31.93
#